data_4de8542cd45f4f182da7f010bb533aa9
#
_entry.id   4de8542cd45f4f182da7f010bb533aa9
#
_cell.length_a   1.000
_cell.length_b   1.000
_cell.length_c   1.000
_cell.angle_alpha   90.00
_cell.angle_beta   90.00
_cell.angle_gamma   90.00
#
_symmetry.space_group_name_H-M   'P 1'
#
loop_
_entity.id
_entity.type
_entity.pdbx_description
1 polymer ?
#
loop_
_entity_poly.entity_id
_entity_poly.type
_entity_poly.pdbx_seq_one_letter_code
_entity_poly.pdbx_strand_id
1 'polypeptide(L)'
;MAGTSSQRLAARVREIIARLDAAYGIPQWRPHGDATSELVLTILSQNTSDTNSGRAFARLLRRYPSWDAVAAAPLPELIETIQPGGLAPTKAPRIQAALREIKERTGGYDLSLLKDMPLEEARAWLGGIHGVGPKTVACVLMFALGRPVMPVDTHVFRVASRLGLVPSRAGNAAMTPEKAHFLLESIVPPEGFHAFHLGLIKHGRRTCTAQRPRCPDCPLLDLCPAAARYHPELRPARRRPASARPTR
;
A
#
# COMPACT_ATOMS: atom_id res chain seq x y z
N MET A 1 -26.49 -13.27 -14.43
CA MET A 1 -26.34 -11.81 -14.31
C MET A 1 -25.11 -11.36 -13.46
N ALA A 2 -24.50 -12.22 -12.63
CA ALA A 2 -23.27 -11.88 -11.85
C ALA A 2 -22.04 -11.63 -12.72
N GLY A 3 -21.86 -12.33 -13.85
CA GLY A 3 -20.70 -12.17 -14.73
C GLY A 3 -20.51 -10.76 -15.31
N THR A 4 -21.58 -10.05 -15.62
CA THR A 4 -21.51 -8.70 -16.22
C THR A 4 -21.05 -7.62 -15.21
N SER A 5 -21.36 -7.77 -13.91
CA SER A 5 -20.93 -6.82 -12.86
C SER A 5 -19.44 -6.96 -12.56
N SER A 6 -18.94 -8.18 -12.40
CA SER A 6 -17.52 -8.46 -12.17
C SER A 6 -16.65 -8.04 -13.37
N GLN A 7 -17.09 -8.32 -14.60
CA GLN A 7 -16.39 -7.90 -15.81
C GLN A 7 -16.31 -6.37 -15.93
N ARG A 8 -17.38 -5.64 -15.60
CA ARG A 8 -17.39 -4.18 -15.57
C ARG A 8 -16.44 -3.61 -14.54
N LEU A 9 -16.36 -4.23 -13.35
CA LEU A 9 -15.45 -3.81 -12.30
C LEU A 9 -14.00 -4.03 -12.71
N ALA A 10 -13.67 -5.19 -13.27
CA ALA A 10 -12.33 -5.50 -13.77
C ALA A 10 -11.93 -4.54 -14.92
N ALA A 11 -12.83 -4.23 -15.85
CA ALA A 11 -12.57 -3.26 -16.92
C ALA A 11 -12.30 -1.85 -16.35
N ARG A 12 -13.07 -1.43 -15.35
CA ARG A 12 -12.87 -0.15 -14.68
C ARG A 12 -11.54 -0.08 -13.94
N VAL A 13 -11.12 -1.16 -13.29
CA VAL A 13 -9.81 -1.22 -12.62
C VAL A 13 -8.67 -1.09 -13.64
N ARG A 14 -8.75 -1.81 -14.76
CA ARG A 14 -7.77 -1.67 -15.86
C ARG A 14 -7.71 -0.24 -16.41
N GLU A 15 -8.84 0.42 -16.59
CA GLU A 15 -8.90 1.82 -17.04
C GLU A 15 -8.25 2.76 -16.02
N ILE A 16 -8.48 2.54 -14.71
CA ILE A 16 -7.83 3.31 -13.64
C ILE A 16 -6.31 3.15 -13.72
N ILE A 17 -5.81 1.91 -13.86
CA ILE A 17 -4.37 1.65 -14.00
C ILE A 17 -3.81 2.38 -15.23
N ALA A 18 -4.42 2.22 -16.39
CA ALA A 18 -3.96 2.86 -17.62
C ALA A 18 -3.87 4.39 -17.51
N ARG A 19 -4.84 5.03 -16.89
CA ARG A 19 -4.81 6.49 -16.66
C ARG A 19 -3.78 6.92 -15.64
N LEU A 20 -3.54 6.12 -14.60
CA LEU A 20 -2.48 6.38 -13.63
C LEU A 20 -1.11 6.23 -14.28
N ASP A 21 -0.92 5.22 -15.13
CA ASP A 21 0.31 4.99 -15.88
C ASP A 21 0.59 6.13 -16.86
N ALA A 22 -0.44 6.60 -17.56
CA ALA A 22 -0.33 7.75 -18.46
C ALA A 22 0.03 9.04 -17.69
N ALA A 23 -0.53 9.25 -16.49
CA ALA A 23 -0.31 10.46 -15.70
C ALA A 23 1.01 10.46 -14.91
N TYR A 24 1.50 9.29 -14.49
CA TYR A 24 2.61 9.17 -13.53
C TYR A 24 3.76 8.29 -14.01
N GLY A 25 3.66 7.70 -15.20
CA GLY A 25 4.60 6.74 -15.76
C GLY A 25 4.38 5.32 -15.24
N ILE A 26 4.64 4.34 -16.10
CA ILE A 26 4.53 2.90 -15.78
C ILE A 26 5.65 2.54 -14.80
N PRO A 27 5.32 2.08 -13.59
CA PRO A 27 6.35 1.71 -12.64
C PRO A 27 7.00 0.38 -13.05
N GLN A 28 8.32 0.40 -13.20
CA GLN A 28 9.09 -0.82 -13.43
C GLN A 28 9.32 -1.52 -12.09
N TRP A 29 8.90 -2.78 -11.98
CA TRP A 29 9.24 -3.55 -10.79
C TRP A 29 10.72 -3.91 -10.82
N ARG A 30 11.38 -3.66 -9.70
CA ARG A 30 12.75 -4.10 -9.41
C ARG A 30 12.81 -4.51 -7.95
N PRO A 31 13.55 -5.57 -7.58
CA PRO A 31 13.74 -5.90 -6.18
C PRO A 31 14.33 -4.70 -5.43
N HIS A 32 13.76 -4.36 -4.29
CA HIS A 32 14.29 -3.30 -3.42
C HIS A 32 15.48 -3.76 -2.57
N GLY A 33 16.06 -4.91 -2.86
CA GLY A 33 17.06 -5.61 -2.08
C GLY A 33 16.55 -6.96 -1.62
N ASP A 34 17.15 -7.52 -0.56
CA ASP A 34 16.65 -8.75 0.07
C ASP A 34 15.42 -8.49 0.95
N ALA A 35 14.71 -9.56 1.30
CA ALA A 35 13.44 -9.47 2.03
C ALA A 35 13.60 -8.96 3.47
N THR A 36 14.72 -9.20 4.11
CA THR A 36 15.02 -8.68 5.46
C THR A 36 15.30 -7.18 5.41
N SER A 37 16.04 -6.72 4.40
CA SER A 37 16.23 -5.29 4.13
C SER A 37 14.90 -4.57 3.91
N GLU A 38 14.01 -5.16 3.08
CA GLU A 38 12.67 -4.59 2.82
C GLU A 38 11.80 -4.56 4.08
N LEU A 39 11.87 -5.61 4.93
CA LEU A 39 11.16 -5.64 6.20
C LEU A 39 11.60 -4.49 7.12
N VAL A 40 12.91 -4.32 7.31
CA VAL A 40 13.47 -3.25 8.14
C VAL A 40 13.13 -1.88 7.57
N LEU A 41 13.28 -1.68 6.26
CA LEU A 41 12.91 -0.44 5.59
C LEU A 41 11.41 -0.13 5.73
N THR A 42 10.56 -1.15 5.63
CA THR A 42 9.11 -0.99 5.81
C THR A 42 8.76 -0.61 7.25
N ILE A 43 9.42 -1.18 8.26
CA ILE A 43 9.25 -0.75 9.66
C ILE A 43 9.69 0.72 9.81
N LEU A 44 10.82 1.09 9.24
CA LEU A 44 11.30 2.48 9.27
C LEU A 44 10.35 3.45 8.57
N SER A 45 9.64 3.02 7.53
CA SER A 45 8.71 3.86 6.75
C SER A 45 7.36 4.12 7.44
N GLN A 46 7.06 3.43 8.54
CA GLN A 46 5.80 3.66 9.27
C GLN A 46 5.73 5.10 9.81
N ASN A 47 4.63 5.80 9.48
CA ASN A 47 4.35 7.18 9.93
C ASN A 47 5.49 8.18 9.64
N THR A 48 6.16 8.04 8.50
CA THR A 48 7.18 8.99 8.05
C THR A 48 7.21 9.09 6.52
N SER A 49 8.00 10.04 5.99
CA SER A 49 8.21 10.15 4.55
C SER A 49 9.26 9.15 4.04
N ASP A 50 9.17 8.79 2.75
CA ASP A 50 10.16 7.90 2.11
C ASP A 50 11.59 8.47 2.19
N THR A 51 11.74 9.80 2.11
CA THR A 51 13.03 10.48 2.28
C THR A 51 13.61 10.23 3.67
N ASN A 52 12.80 10.33 4.70
CA ASN A 52 13.24 10.15 6.08
C ASN A 52 13.55 8.69 6.40
N SER A 53 12.70 7.75 5.95
CA SER A 53 12.97 6.32 6.12
C SER A 53 14.20 5.87 5.35
N GLY A 54 14.41 6.38 4.13
CA GLY A 54 15.62 6.11 3.35
C GLY A 54 16.89 6.65 4.04
N ARG A 55 16.84 7.85 4.63
CA ARG A 55 17.96 8.40 5.42
C ARG A 55 18.26 7.53 6.64
N ALA A 56 17.24 7.11 7.38
CA ALA A 56 17.40 6.26 8.55
C ALA A 56 18.00 4.91 8.16
N PHE A 57 17.50 4.30 7.08
CA PHE A 57 18.00 3.03 6.57
C PHE A 57 19.47 3.13 6.10
N ALA A 58 19.81 4.17 5.35
CA ALA A 58 21.19 4.40 4.92
C ALA A 58 22.15 4.63 6.11
N ARG A 59 21.71 5.31 7.18
CA ARG A 59 22.50 5.45 8.41
C ARG A 59 22.68 4.12 9.12
N LEU A 60 21.62 3.30 9.18
CA LEU A 60 21.63 1.97 9.77
C LEU A 60 22.71 1.08 9.09
N LEU A 61 22.65 0.97 7.75
CA LEU A 61 23.59 0.14 6.99
C LEU A 61 25.04 0.65 7.05
N ARG A 62 25.27 1.94 7.22
CA ARG A 62 26.63 2.47 7.41
C ARG A 62 27.20 2.21 8.79
N ARG A 63 26.34 2.19 9.82
CA ARG A 63 26.81 2.01 11.20
C ARG A 63 27.00 0.55 11.55
N TYR A 64 26.18 -0.33 11.03
CA TYR A 64 26.18 -1.75 11.37
C TYR A 64 26.50 -2.60 10.14
N PRO A 65 27.57 -3.43 10.20
CA PRO A 65 28.03 -4.22 9.06
C PRO A 65 27.16 -5.44 8.75
N SER A 66 26.27 -5.82 9.66
CA SER A 66 25.41 -7.00 9.53
C SER A 66 24.12 -6.85 10.32
N TRP A 67 23.13 -7.68 10.01
CA TRP A 67 21.89 -7.76 10.79
C TRP A 67 22.12 -8.28 12.21
N ASP A 68 23.14 -9.11 12.43
CA ASP A 68 23.58 -9.50 13.77
C ASP A 68 24.00 -8.29 14.59
N ALA A 69 24.79 -7.40 14.00
CA ALA A 69 25.23 -6.19 14.67
C ALA A 69 24.03 -5.26 15.01
N VAL A 70 23.02 -5.18 14.14
CA VAL A 70 21.78 -4.44 14.44
C VAL A 70 20.99 -5.09 15.56
N ALA A 71 20.83 -6.41 15.53
CA ALA A 71 20.07 -7.17 16.52
C ALA A 71 20.71 -7.13 17.93
N ALA A 72 22.05 -7.02 17.99
CA ALA A 72 22.85 -6.97 19.23
C ALA A 72 23.17 -5.53 19.68
N ALA A 73 22.88 -4.51 18.86
CA ALA A 73 23.23 -3.12 19.18
C ALA A 73 22.59 -2.66 20.50
N PRO A 74 23.29 -1.85 21.31
CA PRO A 74 22.67 -1.17 22.43
C PRO A 74 21.46 -0.34 21.95
N LEU A 75 20.30 -0.52 22.58
CA LEU A 75 19.07 0.10 22.15
C LEU A 75 19.16 1.64 22.02
N PRO A 76 19.80 2.37 22.94
CA PRO A 76 19.98 3.82 22.80
C PRO A 76 20.74 4.22 21.52
N GLU A 77 21.80 3.47 21.16
CA GLU A 77 22.58 3.74 19.94
C GLU A 77 21.79 3.45 18.67
N LEU A 78 20.99 2.38 18.66
CA LEU A 78 20.11 2.07 17.54
C LEU A 78 19.03 3.14 17.38
N ILE A 79 18.43 3.60 18.46
CA ILE A 79 17.45 4.71 18.46
C ILE A 79 18.07 5.97 17.83
N GLU A 80 19.25 6.36 18.27
CA GLU A 80 19.97 7.53 17.71
C GLU A 80 20.24 7.36 16.20
N THR A 81 20.67 6.16 15.82
CA THR A 81 20.98 5.84 14.43
C THR A 81 19.78 6.03 13.50
N ILE A 82 18.61 5.54 13.90
CA ILE A 82 17.41 5.59 13.07
C ILE A 82 16.52 6.81 13.33
N GLN A 83 16.93 7.76 14.16
CA GLN A 83 16.18 8.97 14.52
C GLN A 83 15.57 9.72 13.31
N PRO A 84 16.29 9.87 12.16
CA PRO A 84 15.71 10.55 11.00
C PRO A 84 14.40 9.92 10.48
N GLY A 85 14.18 8.62 10.77
CA GLY A 85 12.95 7.90 10.39
C GLY A 85 11.73 8.23 11.24
N GLY A 86 11.88 9.00 12.32
CA GLY A 86 10.82 9.30 13.28
C GLY A 86 10.39 8.08 14.09
N LEU A 87 9.76 8.31 15.26
CA LEU A 87 9.32 7.24 16.17
C LEU A 87 10.41 6.20 16.50
N ALA A 88 11.67 6.63 16.53
CA ALA A 88 12.81 5.75 16.74
C ALA A 88 12.74 4.92 18.03
N PRO A 89 12.27 5.45 19.19
CA PRO A 89 12.11 4.66 20.40
C PRO A 89 11.13 3.48 20.27
N THR A 90 10.16 3.59 19.36
CA THR A 90 9.19 2.53 19.08
C THR A 90 9.69 1.57 18.00
N LYS A 91 10.38 2.09 16.98
CA LYS A 91 10.84 1.31 15.83
C LYS A 91 12.06 0.47 16.13
N ALA A 92 13.03 0.99 16.88
CA ALA A 92 14.27 0.29 17.19
C ALA A 92 14.05 -1.07 17.88
N PRO A 93 13.28 -1.17 18.98
CA PRO A 93 13.02 -2.46 19.60
C PRO A 93 12.26 -3.43 18.69
N ARG A 94 11.34 -2.92 17.83
CA ARG A 94 10.62 -3.75 16.84
C ARG A 94 11.56 -4.33 15.79
N ILE A 95 12.50 -3.54 15.27
CA ILE A 95 13.53 -4.01 14.33
C ILE A 95 14.36 -5.11 14.97
N GLN A 96 14.85 -4.90 16.19
CA GLN A 96 15.65 -5.91 16.91
C GLN A 96 14.86 -7.19 17.18
N ALA A 97 13.59 -7.07 17.60
CA ALA A 97 12.73 -8.22 17.84
C ALA A 97 12.50 -9.02 16.56
N ALA A 98 12.16 -8.33 15.46
CA ALA A 98 11.97 -8.97 14.15
C ALA A 98 13.23 -9.69 13.66
N LEU A 99 14.41 -9.06 13.78
CA LEU A 99 15.67 -9.67 13.37
C LEU A 99 16.03 -10.90 14.21
N ARG A 100 15.82 -10.86 15.54
CA ARG A 100 16.05 -12.02 16.40
C ARG A 100 15.13 -13.19 16.04
N GLU A 101 13.85 -12.90 15.84
CA GLU A 101 12.86 -13.90 15.47
C GLU A 101 13.14 -14.52 14.09
N ILE A 102 13.57 -13.73 13.10
CA ILE A 102 14.01 -14.24 11.80
C ILE A 102 15.19 -15.19 12.00
N LYS A 103 16.22 -14.78 12.73
CA LYS A 103 17.40 -15.61 12.98
C LYS A 103 17.08 -16.91 13.69
N GLU A 104 16.20 -16.86 14.68
CA GLU A 104 15.74 -18.05 15.41
C GLU A 104 15.01 -19.04 14.50
N ARG A 105 14.15 -18.54 13.59
CA ARG A 105 13.37 -19.39 12.70
C ARG A 105 14.16 -19.94 11.51
N THR A 106 15.19 -19.22 11.04
CA THR A 106 15.90 -19.57 9.78
C THR A 106 17.39 -19.89 9.98
N GLY A 107 17.92 -19.68 11.16
CA GLY A 107 19.36 -19.78 11.42
C GLY A 107 20.19 -18.59 10.88
N GLY A 108 19.56 -17.64 10.17
CA GLY A 108 20.19 -16.48 9.54
C GLY A 108 19.21 -15.36 9.24
N TYR A 109 19.47 -14.62 8.16
CA TYR A 109 18.62 -13.49 7.74
C TYR A 109 18.14 -13.62 6.29
N ASP A 110 18.36 -14.76 5.65
CA ASP A 110 17.87 -15.03 4.31
C ASP A 110 16.41 -15.49 4.37
N LEU A 111 15.53 -14.71 3.76
CA LEU A 111 14.11 -14.98 3.63
C LEU A 111 13.73 -15.45 2.23
N SER A 112 14.68 -15.88 1.41
CA SER A 112 14.44 -16.39 0.06
C SER A 112 13.49 -17.59 0.04
N LEU A 113 13.46 -18.38 1.11
CA LEU A 113 12.50 -19.49 1.29
C LEU A 113 11.03 -19.06 1.08
N LEU A 114 10.69 -17.81 1.37
CA LEU A 114 9.34 -17.28 1.20
C LEU A 114 8.97 -17.08 -0.27
N LYS A 115 9.94 -17.13 -1.19
CA LYS A 115 9.68 -16.96 -2.62
C LYS A 115 8.92 -18.15 -3.19
N ASP A 116 9.27 -19.36 -2.76
CA ASP A 116 8.70 -20.61 -3.28
C ASP A 116 7.62 -21.22 -2.36
N MET A 117 7.48 -20.69 -1.16
CA MET A 117 6.45 -21.11 -0.20
C MET A 117 5.04 -20.79 -0.73
N PRO A 118 4.00 -21.61 -0.47
CA PRO A 118 2.61 -21.24 -0.73
C PRO A 118 2.27 -19.85 -0.19
N LEU A 119 1.53 -19.04 -0.96
CA LEU A 119 1.37 -17.61 -0.65
C LEU A 119 0.79 -17.36 0.74
N GLU A 120 -0.22 -18.11 1.13
CA GLU A 120 -0.86 -17.94 2.44
C GLU A 120 0.03 -18.38 3.60
N GLU A 121 0.88 -19.38 3.38
CA GLU A 121 1.90 -19.79 4.34
C GLU A 121 2.98 -18.71 4.50
N ALA A 122 3.44 -18.10 3.39
CA ALA A 122 4.38 -16.98 3.43
C ALA A 122 3.79 -15.76 4.15
N ARG A 123 2.49 -15.47 3.95
CA ARG A 123 1.77 -14.43 4.70
C ARG A 123 1.71 -14.74 6.19
N ALA A 124 1.37 -15.97 6.55
CA ALA A 124 1.29 -16.41 7.94
C ALA A 124 2.67 -16.38 8.60
N TRP A 125 3.70 -16.82 7.89
CA TRP A 125 5.08 -16.81 8.38
C TRP A 125 5.56 -15.42 8.75
N LEU A 126 5.41 -14.45 7.82
CA LEU A 126 5.79 -13.05 8.07
C LEU A 126 4.87 -12.38 9.10
N GLY A 127 3.57 -12.64 9.03
CA GLY A 127 2.58 -12.08 9.95
C GLY A 127 2.72 -12.59 11.38
N GLY A 128 3.37 -13.74 11.58
CA GLY A 128 3.72 -14.27 12.89
C GLY A 128 4.86 -13.48 13.57
N ILE A 129 5.63 -12.68 12.86
CA ILE A 129 6.69 -11.84 13.45
C ILE A 129 6.04 -10.69 14.22
N HIS A 130 6.44 -10.52 15.48
CA HIS A 130 5.88 -9.48 16.33
C HIS A 130 5.98 -8.08 15.72
N GLY A 131 4.85 -7.38 15.61
CA GLY A 131 4.78 -6.02 15.05
C GLY A 131 4.77 -5.94 13.52
N VAL A 132 4.70 -7.08 12.83
CA VAL A 132 4.56 -7.18 11.37
C VAL A 132 3.08 -7.36 11.00
N GLY A 133 2.45 -6.29 10.56
CA GLY A 133 1.04 -6.30 10.13
C GLY A 133 0.86 -6.61 8.64
N PRO A 134 -0.40 -6.78 8.17
CA PRO A 134 -0.71 -7.16 6.80
C PRO A 134 -0.05 -6.27 5.73
N LYS A 135 0.02 -4.96 5.96
CA LYS A 135 0.69 -4.02 5.03
C LYS A 135 2.19 -4.33 4.92
N THR A 136 2.86 -4.60 6.03
CA THR A 136 4.30 -4.91 6.05
C THR A 136 4.57 -6.24 5.36
N VAL A 137 3.77 -7.26 5.66
CA VAL A 137 3.78 -8.56 4.97
C VAL A 137 3.70 -8.37 3.46
N ALA A 138 2.70 -7.63 2.99
CA ALA A 138 2.48 -7.41 1.56
C ALA A 138 3.62 -6.61 0.92
N CYS A 139 4.23 -5.64 1.63
CA CYS A 139 5.40 -4.92 1.11
C CYS A 139 6.59 -5.86 0.89
N VAL A 140 6.93 -6.67 1.89
CA VAL A 140 8.05 -7.62 1.77
C VAL A 140 7.82 -8.60 0.62
N LEU A 141 6.64 -9.20 0.55
CA LEU A 141 6.29 -10.16 -0.49
C LEU A 141 6.30 -9.54 -1.89
N MET A 142 5.75 -8.34 -2.06
CA MET A 142 5.68 -7.68 -3.38
C MET A 142 7.02 -7.08 -3.78
N PHE A 143 7.65 -6.27 -2.93
CA PHE A 143 8.81 -5.46 -3.34
C PHE A 143 10.13 -6.23 -3.33
N ALA A 144 10.32 -7.15 -2.40
CA ALA A 144 11.55 -7.94 -2.36
C ALA A 144 11.43 -9.26 -3.12
N LEU A 145 10.29 -9.93 -3.05
CA LEU A 145 10.13 -11.30 -3.55
C LEU A 145 9.30 -11.40 -4.84
N GLY A 146 8.72 -10.29 -5.33
CA GLY A 146 7.91 -10.26 -6.55
C GLY A 146 6.62 -11.07 -6.48
N ARG A 147 6.12 -11.36 -5.25
CA ARG A 147 4.91 -12.16 -5.06
C ARG A 147 3.65 -11.33 -5.37
N PRO A 148 2.61 -11.94 -5.93
CA PRO A 148 1.38 -11.23 -6.30
C PRO A 148 0.51 -10.93 -5.07
N VAL A 149 0.87 -9.89 -4.34
CA VAL A 149 0.15 -9.35 -3.19
C VAL A 149 0.02 -7.84 -3.32
N MET A 150 -0.99 -7.26 -2.69
CA MET A 150 -1.23 -5.81 -2.78
C MET A 150 -1.09 -5.12 -1.42
N PRO A 151 -0.04 -4.35 -1.17
CA PRO A 151 0.02 -3.50 0.02
C PRO A 151 -1.06 -2.42 -0.02
N VAL A 152 -1.75 -2.21 1.09
CA VAL A 152 -2.74 -1.14 1.24
C VAL A 152 -2.29 -0.19 2.34
N ASP A 153 -1.76 0.95 1.92
CA ASP A 153 -1.42 2.05 2.82
C ASP A 153 -2.57 3.07 2.92
N THR A 154 -2.35 4.14 3.67
CA THR A 154 -3.34 5.20 3.83
C THR A 154 -3.68 5.93 2.53
N HIS A 155 -2.74 6.02 1.57
CA HIS A 155 -2.99 6.61 0.25
C HIS A 155 -3.83 5.69 -0.63
N VAL A 156 -3.42 4.42 -0.74
CA VAL A 156 -4.16 3.39 -1.49
C VAL A 156 -5.58 3.28 -0.96
N PHE A 157 -5.73 3.11 0.36
CA PHE A 157 -7.05 3.00 0.99
C PHE A 157 -7.94 4.21 0.72
N ARG A 158 -7.42 5.43 0.93
CA ARG A 158 -8.17 6.68 0.70
C ARG A 158 -8.61 6.83 -0.75
N VAL A 159 -7.69 6.63 -1.69
CA VAL A 159 -7.98 6.82 -3.12
C VAL A 159 -8.95 5.74 -3.62
N ALA A 160 -8.71 4.47 -3.27
CA ALA A 160 -9.61 3.36 -3.64
C ALA A 160 -11.02 3.54 -3.06
N SER A 161 -11.15 4.04 -1.81
CA SER A 161 -12.44 4.37 -1.21
C SER A 161 -13.14 5.52 -1.95
N ARG A 162 -12.43 6.57 -2.32
CA ARG A 162 -12.99 7.69 -3.10
C ARG A 162 -13.42 7.28 -4.50
N LEU A 163 -12.69 6.36 -5.11
CA LEU A 163 -13.06 5.75 -6.39
C LEU A 163 -14.24 4.76 -6.26
N GLY A 164 -14.70 4.47 -5.05
CA GLY A 164 -15.79 3.52 -4.82
C GLY A 164 -15.39 2.06 -5.07
N LEU A 165 -14.10 1.74 -5.05
CA LEU A 165 -13.58 0.37 -5.12
C LEU A 165 -13.59 -0.30 -3.76
N VAL A 166 -13.50 0.49 -2.70
CA VAL A 166 -13.55 0.04 -1.31
C VAL A 166 -14.78 0.69 -0.66
N PRO A 167 -15.74 -0.11 -0.15
CA PRO A 167 -16.91 0.43 0.52
C PRO A 167 -16.53 1.05 1.87
N SER A 168 -17.37 1.92 2.39
CA SER A 168 -17.16 2.52 3.71
C SER A 168 -17.34 1.52 4.87
N ARG A 169 -18.03 0.41 4.62
CA ARG A 169 -18.33 -0.63 5.60
C ARG A 169 -18.16 -2.02 5.00
N ALA A 170 -17.77 -2.98 5.85
CA ALA A 170 -17.82 -4.41 5.57
C ALA A 170 -18.82 -5.04 6.54
N GLY A 171 -20.03 -5.31 6.07
CA GLY A 171 -21.15 -5.67 6.95
C GLY A 171 -21.46 -4.52 7.92
N ASN A 172 -21.54 -4.81 9.21
CA ASN A 172 -21.83 -3.80 10.25
C ASN A 172 -20.60 -3.02 10.73
N ALA A 173 -19.38 -3.42 10.34
CA ALA A 173 -18.13 -2.77 10.76
C ALA A 173 -17.63 -1.75 9.73
N ALA A 174 -16.89 -0.74 10.18
CA ALA A 174 -16.17 0.15 9.30
C ALA A 174 -15.11 -0.63 8.49
N MET A 175 -14.92 -0.24 7.24
CA MET A 175 -13.82 -0.76 6.43
C MET A 175 -12.51 -0.15 6.91
N THR A 176 -11.50 -0.99 7.06
CA THR A 176 -10.14 -0.58 7.44
C THR A 176 -9.15 -0.91 6.34
N PRO A 177 -7.95 -0.29 6.33
CA PRO A 177 -6.90 -0.65 5.37
C PRO A 177 -6.59 -2.16 5.38
N GLU A 178 -6.56 -2.80 6.54
CA GLU A 178 -6.27 -4.22 6.70
C GLU A 178 -7.33 -5.09 6.00
N LYS A 179 -8.61 -4.76 6.15
CA LYS A 179 -9.71 -5.47 5.47
C LYS A 179 -9.73 -5.20 3.97
N ALA A 180 -9.25 -4.02 3.55
CA ALA A 180 -9.23 -3.63 2.15
C ALA A 180 -8.17 -4.39 1.33
N HIS A 181 -7.14 -4.98 1.95
CA HIS A 181 -6.13 -5.81 1.26
C HIS A 181 -6.79 -6.89 0.41
N PHE A 182 -7.50 -7.80 1.04
CA PHE A 182 -8.13 -8.95 0.36
C PHE A 182 -9.20 -8.51 -0.63
N LEU A 183 -9.96 -7.45 -0.30
CA LEU A 183 -10.95 -6.92 -1.23
C LEU A 183 -10.29 -6.38 -2.50
N LEU A 184 -9.24 -5.59 -2.38
CA LEU A 184 -8.55 -5.04 -3.55
C LEU A 184 -7.85 -6.12 -4.36
N GLU A 185 -7.26 -7.12 -3.71
CA GLU A 185 -6.68 -8.29 -4.38
C GLU A 185 -7.73 -9.10 -5.16
N SER A 186 -8.97 -9.14 -4.71
CA SER A 186 -10.05 -9.85 -5.41
C SER A 186 -10.58 -9.14 -6.65
N ILE A 187 -10.33 -7.84 -6.81
CA ILE A 187 -10.86 -7.01 -7.90
C ILE A 187 -9.80 -6.48 -8.87
N VAL A 188 -8.55 -6.39 -8.43
CA VAL A 188 -7.41 -5.97 -9.27
C VAL A 188 -6.75 -7.22 -9.84
N PRO A 189 -6.44 -7.28 -11.14
CA PRO A 189 -5.66 -8.38 -11.71
C PRO A 189 -4.28 -8.48 -11.07
N PRO A 190 -3.77 -9.68 -10.73
CA PRO A 190 -2.49 -9.84 -10.03
C PRO A 190 -1.30 -9.17 -10.73
N GLU A 191 -1.25 -9.19 -12.05
CA GLU A 191 -0.24 -8.50 -12.86
C GLU A 191 -0.29 -6.98 -12.73
N GLY A 192 -1.43 -6.43 -12.31
CA GLY A 192 -1.65 -5.00 -12.10
C GLY A 192 -1.35 -4.52 -10.68
N PHE A 193 -1.09 -5.39 -9.71
CA PHE A 193 -0.96 -5.00 -8.29
C PHE A 193 0.10 -3.94 -8.05
N HIS A 194 1.28 -4.13 -8.62
CA HIS A 194 2.40 -3.20 -8.47
C HIS A 194 2.08 -1.82 -9.09
N ALA A 195 1.58 -1.79 -10.33
CA ALA A 195 1.22 -0.56 -11.02
C ALA A 195 0.08 0.18 -10.29
N PHE A 196 -0.96 -0.56 -9.88
CA PHE A 196 -2.09 0.00 -9.15
C PHE A 196 -1.66 0.59 -7.81
N HIS A 197 -0.87 -0.14 -7.02
CA HIS A 197 -0.37 0.32 -5.71
C HIS A 197 0.43 1.62 -5.85
N LEU A 198 1.49 1.62 -6.68
CA LEU A 198 2.35 2.78 -6.86
C LEU A 198 1.62 3.96 -7.53
N GLY A 199 0.75 3.66 -8.49
CA GLY A 199 -0.09 4.67 -9.14
C GLY A 199 -1.00 5.38 -8.14
N LEU A 200 -1.68 4.64 -7.27
CA LEU A 200 -2.54 5.22 -6.24
C LEU A 200 -1.75 6.01 -5.18
N ILE A 201 -0.55 5.57 -4.81
CA ILE A 201 0.31 6.36 -3.90
C ILE A 201 0.70 7.69 -4.55
N LYS A 202 1.24 7.66 -5.78
CA LYS A 202 1.62 8.87 -6.52
C LYS A 202 0.42 9.82 -6.67
N HIS A 203 -0.73 9.28 -7.05
CA HIS A 203 -1.98 10.02 -7.18
C HIS A 203 -2.45 10.61 -5.85
N GLY A 204 -2.42 9.82 -4.79
CA GLY A 204 -2.81 10.25 -3.45
C GLY A 204 -1.92 11.34 -2.86
N ARG A 205 -0.65 11.36 -3.22
CA ARG A 205 0.30 12.40 -2.79
C ARG A 205 0.17 13.70 -3.62
N ARG A 206 -0.04 13.58 -4.92
CA ARG A 206 0.02 14.73 -5.85
C ARG A 206 -1.34 15.37 -6.13
N THR A 207 -2.37 14.56 -6.30
CA THR A 207 -3.68 15.00 -6.79
C THR A 207 -4.78 14.76 -5.78
N CYS A 208 -5.00 13.51 -5.34
CA CYS A 208 -6.07 13.13 -4.43
C CYS A 208 -5.63 13.25 -2.97
N THR A 209 -5.20 14.45 -2.55
CA THR A 209 -4.73 14.70 -1.16
C THR A 209 -5.86 14.52 -0.14
N ALA A 210 -5.50 14.36 1.16
CA ALA A 210 -6.47 14.02 2.20
C ALA A 210 -7.54 15.11 2.37
N GLN A 211 -7.11 16.36 2.53
CA GLN A 211 -7.99 17.47 2.88
C GLN A 211 -8.52 18.22 1.65
N ARG A 212 -7.66 18.52 0.67
CA ARG A 212 -7.99 19.35 -0.51
C ARG A 212 -7.58 18.63 -1.80
N PRO A 213 -8.35 17.63 -2.26
CA PRO A 213 -8.06 16.96 -3.53
C PRO A 213 -8.25 17.91 -4.70
N ARG A 214 -7.36 17.86 -5.69
CA ARG A 214 -7.42 18.67 -6.91
C ARG A 214 -8.26 17.94 -7.98
N CYS A 215 -9.57 17.83 -7.72
CA CYS A 215 -10.48 17.08 -8.58
C CYS A 215 -10.60 17.66 -10.02
N PRO A 216 -10.59 18.98 -10.25
CA PRO A 216 -10.63 19.53 -11.62
C PRO A 216 -9.47 19.03 -12.50
N ASP A 217 -8.27 18.82 -11.94
CA ASP A 217 -7.08 18.37 -12.67
C ASP A 217 -6.88 16.84 -12.58
N CYS A 218 -7.87 16.11 -12.06
CA CYS A 218 -7.72 14.68 -11.76
C CYS A 218 -7.91 13.82 -13.02
N PRO A 219 -6.94 12.98 -13.39
CA PRO A 219 -7.07 12.09 -14.55
C PRO A 219 -8.16 11.01 -14.37
N LEU A 220 -8.69 10.85 -13.16
CA LEU A 220 -9.74 9.89 -12.80
C LEU A 220 -11.08 10.55 -12.50
N LEU A 221 -11.27 11.83 -12.86
CA LEU A 221 -12.43 12.63 -12.48
C LEU A 221 -13.76 11.96 -12.83
N ASP A 222 -13.92 11.53 -14.06
CA ASP A 222 -15.14 10.91 -14.60
C ASP A 222 -15.39 9.48 -14.04
N LEU A 223 -14.35 8.85 -13.51
CA LEU A 223 -14.44 7.56 -12.83
C LEU A 223 -14.67 7.68 -11.31
N CYS A 224 -14.64 8.91 -10.75
CA CYS A 224 -14.63 9.11 -9.31
C CYS A 224 -15.99 9.55 -8.76
N PRO A 225 -16.77 8.68 -8.10
CA PRO A 225 -18.05 9.07 -7.51
C PRO A 225 -17.92 10.09 -6.38
N ALA A 226 -16.74 10.18 -5.74
CA ALA A 226 -16.51 11.13 -4.65
C ALA A 226 -16.17 12.55 -5.12
N ALA A 227 -15.91 12.78 -6.40
CA ALA A 227 -15.50 14.10 -6.91
C ALA A 227 -16.51 15.20 -6.55
N ALA A 228 -17.79 14.96 -6.78
CA ALA A 228 -18.87 15.90 -6.47
C ALA A 228 -19.05 16.21 -4.97
N ARG A 229 -18.43 15.44 -4.07
CA ARG A 229 -18.42 15.72 -2.62
C ARG A 229 -17.45 16.84 -2.26
N TYR A 230 -16.32 16.90 -3.00
CA TYR A 230 -15.26 17.88 -2.75
C TYR A 230 -15.40 19.12 -3.64
N HIS A 231 -16.01 18.93 -4.80
CA HIS A 231 -16.24 19.93 -5.85
C HIS A 231 -17.68 19.83 -6.35
N PRO A 232 -18.64 20.42 -5.63
CA PRO A 232 -20.08 20.34 -5.96
C PRO A 232 -20.41 20.83 -7.37
N GLU A 233 -19.63 21.76 -7.91
CA GLU A 233 -19.73 22.30 -9.26
C GLU A 233 -19.49 21.25 -10.36
N LEU A 234 -18.78 20.15 -10.04
CA LEU A 234 -18.52 19.04 -10.97
C LEU A 234 -19.66 18.00 -11.02
N ARG A 235 -20.78 18.27 -10.35
CA ARG A 235 -21.95 17.40 -10.45
C ARG A 235 -22.51 17.46 -11.87
N PRO A 236 -22.71 16.29 -12.54
CA PRO A 236 -23.44 16.30 -13.79
C PRO A 236 -24.81 16.91 -13.55
N ALA A 237 -25.20 17.84 -14.42
CA ALA A 237 -26.54 18.45 -14.37
C ALA A 237 -27.57 17.32 -14.30
N ARG A 238 -28.42 17.32 -13.26
CA ARG A 238 -29.54 16.36 -13.18
C ARG A 238 -30.31 16.45 -14.47
N ARG A 239 -30.33 15.40 -15.29
CA ARG A 239 -31.27 15.29 -16.39
C ARG A 239 -32.66 15.47 -15.79
N ARG A 240 -33.29 16.62 -16.06
CA ARG A 240 -34.72 16.83 -15.75
C ARG A 240 -35.46 15.69 -16.46
N PRO A 241 -36.32 14.94 -15.76
CA PRO A 241 -37.21 14.02 -16.46
C PRO A 241 -37.96 14.85 -17.52
N ALA A 242 -37.98 14.35 -18.75
CA ALA A 242 -38.77 14.95 -19.82
C ALA A 242 -40.20 15.08 -19.30
N SER A 243 -40.68 16.30 -19.16
CA SER A 243 -42.08 16.57 -18.78
C SER A 243 -42.94 15.82 -19.76
N ALA A 244 -43.76 14.90 -19.29
CA ALA A 244 -44.79 14.26 -20.08
C ALA A 244 -45.64 15.39 -20.66
N ARG A 245 -45.70 15.50 -22.01
CA ARG A 245 -46.65 16.37 -22.71
C ARG A 245 -48.04 15.92 -22.31
N PRO A 246 -48.90 16.85 -21.89
CA PRO A 246 -50.30 16.50 -21.71
C PRO A 246 -50.88 16.19 -23.10
N THR A 247 -51.38 14.98 -23.25
CA THR A 247 -52.25 14.60 -24.40
C THR A 247 -53.56 15.36 -24.29
N ARG A 248 -53.86 16.13 -25.32
CA ARG A 248 -55.21 16.68 -25.56
C ARG A 248 -56.11 15.58 -26.09
#